data_fd97ad9cc2004cabe831044a61efc52b
#
_entry.id   fd97ad9cc2004cabe831044a61efc52b
#
_cell.length_a   1.000
_cell.length_b   1.000
_cell.length_c   1.000
_cell.angle_alpha   90.00
_cell.angle_beta   90.00
_cell.angle_gamma   90.00
#
_symmetry.space_group_name_H-M   'P 1'
#
loop_
_entity.id
_entity.type
_entity.pdbx_description
1 polymer ?
#
loop_
_entity_poly.entity_id
_entity_poly.type
_entity_poly.pdbx_seq_one_letter_code
_entity_poly.pdbx_strand_id
1 'polypeptide(L)'
;MQNISYLEITSKLPKIGDKMLYFGIDISAYDGVRLLILQKLFLIDGLRKLYQKDKNSAILAIIGKHLIQINCLINSFDFIFDKLVVIKFSKLLDQILPLFEHLGQILKGQNDSELKDILAQIQIYFENKFQSLCFELEIFLYDTHSFYCIKEWKISSSSAYAIRKSIVNLRQEIKAKTALNSNTLSELFVLVNAFYQIFGLTKFEQKLSKITNLVYKFKKSNQKNSKSINKELNKKLKKFDKKLAKISKKLKPYYQKEI
;
A
#
# COMPACT_ATOMS: atom_id res chain seq x y z
N MET A 1 -16.19 -8.11 24.43
CA MET A 1 -14.80 -7.65 24.67
C MET A 1 -14.75 -6.16 24.44
N GLN A 2 -14.34 -5.41 25.45
CA GLN A 2 -14.39 -3.95 25.43
C GLN A 2 -13.33 -3.38 24.50
N ASN A 3 -13.73 -2.39 23.69
CA ASN A 3 -12.91 -1.58 22.77
C ASN A 3 -11.81 -0.71 23.45
N ILE A 4 -11.30 -1.13 24.60
CA ILE A 4 -10.34 -0.36 25.41
C ILE A 4 -9.02 -0.18 24.65
N SER A 5 -8.61 -1.18 23.93
CA SER A 5 -7.35 -1.20 23.22
C SER A 5 -7.28 -0.21 22.05
N TYR A 6 -8.36 -0.02 21.30
CA TYR A 6 -8.41 0.90 20.16
C TYR A 6 -8.26 2.36 20.62
N LEU A 7 -8.90 2.74 21.72
CA LEU A 7 -8.81 4.08 22.31
C LEU A 7 -7.41 4.36 22.89
N GLU A 8 -6.80 3.37 23.51
CA GLU A 8 -5.48 3.52 24.13
C GLU A 8 -4.36 3.66 23.12
N ILE A 9 -4.44 2.94 22.00
CA ILE A 9 -3.50 3.08 20.90
C ILE A 9 -3.77 4.36 20.10
N THR A 10 -5.04 4.70 19.86
CA THR A 10 -5.39 5.96 19.19
C THR A 10 -5.03 7.20 20.01
N SER A 11 -4.98 7.10 21.35
CA SER A 11 -4.49 8.19 22.20
C SER A 11 -2.98 8.38 22.11
N LYS A 12 -2.23 7.32 21.79
CA LYS A 12 -0.77 7.34 21.56
C LYS A 12 -0.40 7.71 20.13
N LEU A 13 -1.36 7.62 19.19
CA LEU A 13 -1.14 8.07 17.83
C LEU A 13 -1.25 9.60 17.79
N PRO A 14 -0.29 10.32 17.17
CA PRO A 14 -0.44 11.75 16.94
C PRO A 14 -1.75 11.99 16.19
N LYS A 15 -2.48 13.08 16.51
CA LYS A 15 -3.78 13.43 15.90
C LYS A 15 -3.71 13.20 14.39
N ILE A 16 -4.35 12.11 13.95
CA ILE A 16 -4.18 11.59 12.62
C ILE A 16 -5.13 12.35 11.70
N GLY A 17 -4.58 13.37 11.04
CA GLY A 17 -5.10 13.78 9.75
C GLY A 17 -4.46 12.91 8.66
N ASP A 18 -4.65 13.23 7.38
CA ASP A 18 -3.99 12.56 6.25
C ASP A 18 -2.45 12.61 6.28
N LYS A 19 -1.86 13.27 7.28
CA LYS A 19 -0.42 13.38 7.46
C LYS A 19 0.12 12.07 8.04
N MET A 20 1.10 11.54 7.36
CA MET A 20 1.84 10.35 7.78
C MET A 20 2.44 10.51 9.17
N LEU A 21 2.39 9.42 9.93
CA LEU A 21 3.12 9.30 11.19
C LEU A 21 4.61 9.58 10.95
N TYR A 22 5.13 10.54 11.70
CA TYR A 22 6.57 10.77 11.74
C TYR A 22 7.15 9.76 12.73
N PHE A 23 7.85 8.76 12.21
CA PHE A 23 8.59 7.83 13.04
C PHE A 23 9.99 8.37 13.34
N GLY A 24 10.45 8.18 14.56
CA GLY A 24 11.88 8.17 14.81
C GLY A 24 12.55 7.12 13.92
N ILE A 25 13.67 7.48 13.30
CA ILE A 25 14.42 6.58 12.40
C ILE A 25 14.94 5.31 13.10
N ASP A 26 14.95 5.30 14.40
CA ASP A 26 15.49 4.23 15.26
C ASP A 26 14.42 3.27 15.82
N ILE A 27 13.12 3.50 15.55
CA ILE A 27 12.09 2.54 15.92
C ILE A 27 12.29 1.21 15.19
N SER A 28 11.92 0.10 15.82
CA SER A 28 11.95 -1.20 15.16
C SER A 28 11.04 -1.21 13.92
N ALA A 29 11.44 -1.95 12.88
CA ALA A 29 10.61 -2.08 11.69
C ALA A 29 9.29 -2.80 12.00
N TYR A 30 9.35 -3.77 12.93
CA TYR A 30 8.19 -4.50 13.40
C TYR A 30 7.13 -3.55 13.96
N ASP A 31 7.51 -2.67 14.88
CA ASP A 31 6.58 -1.70 15.47
C ASP A 31 6.18 -0.60 14.48
N GLY A 32 7.14 -0.09 13.71
CA GLY A 32 6.85 0.98 12.75
C GLY A 32 5.84 0.58 11.68
N VAL A 33 5.96 -0.64 11.14
CA VAL A 33 5.00 -1.14 10.14
C VAL A 33 3.64 -1.43 10.77
N ARG A 34 3.61 -1.99 11.99
CA ARG A 34 2.38 -2.21 12.75
C ARG A 34 1.63 -0.89 12.98
N LEU A 35 2.31 0.17 13.39
CA LEU A 35 1.72 1.50 13.56
C LEU A 35 1.13 2.05 12.26
N LEU A 36 1.80 1.85 11.12
CA LEU A 36 1.26 2.24 9.81
C LEU A 36 -0.02 1.46 9.45
N ILE A 37 -0.04 0.16 9.71
CA ILE A 37 -1.22 -0.69 9.49
C ILE A 37 -2.36 -0.23 10.39
N LEU A 38 -2.10 0.00 11.67
CA LEU A 38 -3.09 0.49 12.63
C LEU A 38 -3.69 1.83 12.21
N GLN A 39 -2.87 2.76 11.72
CA GLN A 39 -3.34 4.03 11.16
C GLN A 39 -4.34 3.81 10.01
N LYS A 40 -4.03 2.86 9.11
CA LYS A 40 -4.92 2.55 7.97
C LYS A 40 -6.23 1.93 8.44
N LEU A 41 -6.18 1.03 9.42
CA LEU A 41 -7.40 0.43 10.00
C LEU A 41 -8.30 1.47 10.66
N PHE A 42 -7.73 2.39 11.41
CA PHE A 42 -8.47 3.50 12.01
C PHE A 42 -9.18 4.35 10.96
N LEU A 43 -8.47 4.69 9.86
CA LEU A 43 -9.07 5.43 8.74
C LEU A 43 -10.20 4.62 8.08
N ILE A 44 -10.02 3.32 7.89
CA ILE A 44 -11.05 2.44 7.32
C ILE A 44 -12.28 2.40 8.21
N ASP A 45 -12.14 2.29 9.53
CA ASP A 45 -13.29 2.26 10.44
C ASP A 45 -14.07 3.59 10.41
N GLY A 46 -13.37 4.72 10.41
CA GLY A 46 -14.00 6.04 10.24
C GLY A 46 -14.74 6.19 8.91
N LEU A 47 -14.10 5.77 7.81
CA LEU A 47 -14.71 5.80 6.48
C LEU A 47 -15.90 4.84 6.36
N ARG A 48 -15.84 3.66 6.99
CA ARG A 48 -16.97 2.72 7.04
C ARG A 48 -18.19 3.34 7.73
N LYS A 49 -17.98 3.99 8.88
CA LYS A 49 -19.06 4.71 9.60
C LYS A 49 -19.64 5.84 8.75
N LEU A 50 -18.81 6.55 8.01
CA LEU A 50 -19.24 7.61 7.08
C LEU A 50 -20.06 7.01 5.93
N TYR A 51 -19.58 5.91 5.32
CA TYR A 51 -20.31 5.21 4.26
C TYR A 51 -21.69 4.70 4.70
N GLN A 52 -21.80 4.22 5.95
CA GLN A 52 -23.10 3.79 6.48
C GLN A 52 -24.14 4.91 6.51
N LYS A 53 -23.71 6.17 6.70
CA LYS A 53 -24.57 7.36 6.69
C LYS A 53 -24.86 7.86 5.27
N ASP A 54 -23.82 8.04 4.48
CA ASP A 54 -23.90 8.80 3.22
C ASP A 54 -24.10 7.90 1.99
N LYS A 55 -23.86 6.57 2.13
CA LYS A 55 -23.96 5.57 1.04
C LYS A 55 -23.18 5.94 -0.24
N ASN A 56 -22.17 6.83 -0.12
CA ASN A 56 -21.38 7.29 -1.25
C ASN A 56 -20.30 6.26 -1.62
N SER A 57 -20.41 5.68 -2.81
CA SER A 57 -19.48 4.66 -3.32
C SER A 57 -18.03 5.15 -3.46
N ALA A 58 -17.80 6.45 -3.58
CA ALA A 58 -16.45 7.02 -3.58
C ALA A 58 -15.72 6.77 -2.25
N ILE A 59 -16.45 6.71 -1.12
CA ILE A 59 -15.88 6.38 0.20
C ILE A 59 -15.34 4.94 0.19
N LEU A 60 -16.07 4.00 -0.43
CA LEU A 60 -15.63 2.62 -0.57
C LEU A 60 -14.34 2.50 -1.39
N ALA A 61 -14.19 3.31 -2.44
CA ALA A 61 -12.96 3.34 -3.23
C ALA A 61 -11.75 3.80 -2.38
N ILE A 62 -11.96 4.72 -1.42
CA ILE A 62 -10.92 5.14 -0.48
C ILE A 62 -10.59 4.02 0.51
N ILE A 63 -11.61 3.31 1.03
CA ILE A 63 -11.41 2.13 1.88
C ILE A 63 -10.56 1.09 1.15
N GLY A 64 -10.91 0.76 -0.09
CA GLY A 64 -10.16 -0.18 -0.91
C GLY A 64 -8.70 0.22 -1.08
N LYS A 65 -8.43 1.50 -1.28
CA LYS A 65 -7.07 2.04 -1.35
C LYS A 65 -6.28 1.77 -0.06
N HIS A 66 -6.89 1.94 1.12
CA HIS A 66 -6.24 1.66 2.39
C HIS A 66 -5.99 0.16 2.60
N LEU A 67 -6.93 -0.70 2.22
CA LEU A 67 -6.75 -2.16 2.25
C LEU A 67 -5.59 -2.62 1.35
N ILE A 68 -5.50 -2.09 0.13
CA ILE A 68 -4.36 -2.34 -0.77
C ILE A 68 -3.05 -1.88 -0.13
N GLN A 69 -3.03 -0.74 0.57
CA GLN A 69 -1.85 -0.26 1.27
C GLN A 69 -1.44 -1.19 2.42
N ILE A 70 -2.39 -1.72 3.20
CA ILE A 70 -2.12 -2.70 4.26
C ILE A 70 -1.49 -3.95 3.66
N ASN A 71 -2.10 -4.52 2.62
CA ASN A 71 -1.57 -5.71 1.94
C ASN A 71 -0.15 -5.47 1.41
N CYS A 72 0.08 -4.33 0.78
CA CYS A 72 1.39 -3.94 0.30
C CYS A 72 2.43 -3.86 1.44
N LEU A 73 2.09 -3.24 2.58
CA LEU A 73 2.98 -3.14 3.73
C LEU A 73 3.34 -4.53 4.28
N ILE A 74 2.35 -5.39 4.49
CA ILE A 74 2.58 -6.75 5.00
C ILE A 74 3.51 -7.53 4.06
N ASN A 75 3.22 -7.54 2.76
CA ASN A 75 4.01 -8.30 1.78
C ASN A 75 5.40 -7.71 1.52
N SER A 76 5.55 -6.38 1.56
CA SER A 76 6.85 -5.73 1.34
C SER A 76 7.81 -5.89 2.52
N PHE A 77 7.29 -6.22 3.70
CA PHE A 77 8.06 -6.49 4.91
C PHE A 77 8.03 -7.97 5.32
N ASP A 78 7.79 -8.88 4.37
CA ASP A 78 7.77 -10.33 4.56
C ASP A 78 9.04 -10.89 5.21
N PHE A 79 10.16 -10.18 5.11
CA PHE A 79 11.45 -10.52 5.72
C PHE A 79 11.56 -10.12 7.21
N ILE A 80 10.60 -9.35 7.73
CA ILE A 80 10.50 -8.95 9.15
C ILE A 80 9.49 -9.82 9.88
N PHE A 81 8.38 -10.16 9.23
CA PHE A 81 7.27 -10.90 9.81
C PHE A 81 7.39 -12.41 9.63
N ASP A 82 6.84 -13.17 10.56
CA ASP A 82 6.67 -14.61 10.39
C ASP A 82 5.83 -14.91 9.14
N LYS A 83 6.22 -15.94 8.41
CA LYS A 83 5.55 -16.34 7.16
C LYS A 83 4.08 -16.71 7.35
N LEU A 84 3.73 -17.31 8.49
CA LEU A 84 2.34 -17.68 8.79
C LEU A 84 1.46 -16.44 8.91
N VAL A 85 1.99 -15.36 9.51
CA VAL A 85 1.31 -14.06 9.60
C VAL A 85 1.06 -13.48 8.22
N VAL A 86 2.09 -13.45 7.37
CA VAL A 86 1.99 -12.93 6.01
C VAL A 86 0.94 -13.70 5.20
N ILE A 87 1.00 -15.05 5.24
CA ILE A 87 0.04 -15.92 4.53
C ILE A 87 -1.39 -15.71 5.06
N LYS A 88 -1.56 -15.60 6.38
CA LYS A 88 -2.88 -15.40 6.99
C LYS A 88 -3.52 -14.10 6.53
N PHE A 89 -2.78 -13.00 6.61
CA PHE A 89 -3.31 -11.69 6.19
C PHE A 89 -3.52 -11.59 4.68
N SER A 90 -2.63 -12.15 3.86
CA SER A 90 -2.85 -12.22 2.43
C SER A 90 -4.16 -12.93 2.10
N LYS A 91 -4.42 -14.10 2.70
CA LYS A 91 -5.68 -14.85 2.50
C LYS A 91 -6.93 -14.07 2.90
N LEU A 92 -6.89 -13.31 3.99
CA LEU A 92 -8.01 -12.49 4.44
C LEU A 92 -8.27 -11.31 3.50
N LEU A 93 -7.21 -10.69 2.99
CA LEU A 93 -7.29 -9.55 2.09
C LEU A 93 -7.62 -9.96 0.65
N ASP A 94 -7.13 -11.11 0.18
CA ASP A 94 -7.38 -11.62 -1.18
C ASP A 94 -8.88 -11.85 -1.46
N GLN A 95 -9.70 -12.01 -0.44
CA GLN A 95 -11.14 -12.16 -0.59
C GLN A 95 -11.85 -10.84 -0.94
N ILE A 96 -11.30 -9.71 -0.50
CA ILE A 96 -11.95 -8.40 -0.63
C ILE A 96 -11.26 -7.48 -1.64
N LEU A 97 -9.95 -7.59 -1.82
CA LEU A 97 -9.20 -6.70 -2.71
C LEU A 97 -9.72 -6.71 -4.15
N PRO A 98 -10.05 -7.87 -4.77
CA PRO A 98 -10.60 -7.90 -6.12
C PRO A 98 -11.92 -7.13 -6.26
N LEU A 99 -12.78 -7.15 -5.22
CA LEU A 99 -14.04 -6.40 -5.23
C LEU A 99 -13.79 -4.89 -5.26
N PHE A 100 -12.81 -4.40 -4.51
CA PHE A 100 -12.45 -2.98 -4.52
C PHE A 100 -11.72 -2.55 -5.79
N GLU A 101 -10.92 -3.41 -6.38
CA GLU A 101 -10.30 -3.16 -7.69
C GLU A 101 -11.37 -3.04 -8.78
N HIS A 102 -12.34 -3.95 -8.77
CA HIS A 102 -13.48 -3.93 -9.70
C HIS A 102 -14.36 -2.70 -9.47
N LEU A 103 -14.70 -2.37 -8.23
CA LEU A 103 -15.41 -1.13 -7.90
C LEU A 103 -14.67 0.09 -8.47
N GLY A 104 -13.36 0.16 -8.31
CA GLY A 104 -12.55 1.24 -8.85
C GLY A 104 -12.58 1.33 -10.38
N GLN A 105 -12.82 0.23 -11.09
CA GLN A 105 -13.00 0.21 -12.55
C GLN A 105 -14.38 0.67 -12.95
N ILE A 106 -15.43 0.17 -12.28
CA ILE A 106 -16.84 0.54 -12.54
C ILE A 106 -17.07 2.03 -12.32
N LEU A 107 -16.61 2.59 -11.21
CA LEU A 107 -16.73 4.03 -10.90
C LEU A 107 -16.09 4.94 -11.97
N LYS A 108 -15.19 4.40 -12.77
CA LYS A 108 -14.56 5.11 -13.88
C LYS A 108 -15.27 4.89 -15.20
N GLY A 109 -16.02 3.79 -15.33
CA GLY A 109 -16.69 3.36 -16.58
C GLY A 109 -18.15 3.69 -16.67
N GLN A 110 -18.79 4.09 -15.56
CA GLN A 110 -20.23 4.39 -15.47
C GLN A 110 -21.16 3.22 -15.85
N ASN A 111 -20.87 2.02 -15.35
CA ASN A 111 -21.75 0.86 -15.53
C ASN A 111 -22.61 0.63 -14.27
N ASP A 112 -23.82 1.18 -14.28
CA ASP A 112 -24.70 1.21 -13.09
C ASP A 112 -25.25 -0.16 -12.69
N SER A 113 -25.38 -1.11 -13.61
CA SER A 113 -25.90 -2.46 -13.30
C SER A 113 -24.87 -3.26 -12.49
N GLU A 114 -23.62 -3.30 -12.95
CA GLU A 114 -22.51 -3.96 -12.24
C GLU A 114 -22.19 -3.28 -10.91
N LEU A 115 -22.43 -1.97 -10.80
CA LEU A 115 -22.17 -1.23 -9.58
C LEU A 115 -23.03 -1.75 -8.41
N LYS A 116 -24.31 -2.03 -8.63
CA LYS A 116 -25.20 -2.55 -7.59
C LYS A 116 -24.73 -3.90 -7.06
N ASP A 117 -24.32 -4.81 -7.94
CA ASP A 117 -23.86 -6.16 -7.56
C ASP A 117 -22.58 -6.11 -6.75
N ILE A 118 -21.61 -5.29 -7.16
CA ILE A 118 -20.36 -5.11 -6.42
C ILE A 118 -20.60 -4.47 -5.06
N LEU A 119 -21.46 -3.45 -4.97
CA LEU A 119 -21.81 -2.82 -3.70
C LEU A 119 -22.46 -3.82 -2.73
N ALA A 120 -23.35 -4.68 -3.23
CA ALA A 120 -23.97 -5.72 -2.42
C ALA A 120 -22.92 -6.73 -1.90
N GLN A 121 -21.99 -7.18 -2.75
CA GLN A 121 -20.92 -8.08 -2.33
C GLN A 121 -19.99 -7.45 -1.30
N ILE A 122 -19.62 -6.19 -1.46
CA ILE A 122 -18.80 -5.45 -0.48
C ILE A 122 -19.56 -5.31 0.85
N GLN A 123 -20.85 -5.04 0.81
CA GLN A 123 -21.67 -4.94 2.01
C GLN A 123 -21.73 -6.29 2.74
N ILE A 124 -22.00 -7.38 2.04
CA ILE A 124 -21.98 -8.75 2.62
C ILE A 124 -20.62 -9.06 3.27
N TYR A 125 -19.52 -8.65 2.64
CA TYR A 125 -18.21 -8.83 3.22
C TYR A 125 -18.04 -8.03 4.53
N PHE A 126 -18.46 -6.76 4.56
CA PHE A 126 -18.39 -5.94 5.77
C PHE A 126 -19.24 -6.47 6.91
N GLU A 127 -20.39 -7.06 6.61
CA GLU A 127 -21.28 -7.63 7.62
C GLU A 127 -20.72 -8.93 8.20
N ASN A 128 -20.12 -9.79 7.37
CA ASN A 128 -19.79 -11.17 7.75
C ASN A 128 -18.32 -11.43 8.02
N LYS A 129 -17.39 -10.72 7.35
CA LYS A 129 -15.96 -11.06 7.35
C LYS A 129 -15.04 -9.94 7.83
N PHE A 130 -15.46 -8.69 7.72
CA PHE A 130 -14.61 -7.56 8.08
C PHE A 130 -14.25 -7.54 9.56
N GLN A 131 -15.15 -7.98 10.43
CA GLN A 131 -14.84 -8.10 11.86
C GLN A 131 -13.75 -9.13 12.13
N SER A 132 -13.75 -10.26 11.42
CA SER A 132 -12.70 -11.27 11.53
C SER A 132 -11.34 -10.71 11.07
N LEU A 133 -11.32 -9.97 9.96
CA LEU A 133 -10.09 -9.29 9.52
C LEU A 133 -9.58 -8.29 10.57
N CYS A 134 -10.45 -7.46 11.12
CA CYS A 134 -10.08 -6.51 12.17
C CYS A 134 -9.56 -7.22 13.41
N PHE A 135 -10.22 -8.28 13.87
CA PHE A 135 -9.82 -9.05 15.03
C PHE A 135 -8.43 -9.68 14.85
N GLU A 136 -8.17 -10.29 13.70
CA GLU A 136 -6.86 -10.89 13.42
C GLU A 136 -5.75 -9.84 13.29
N LEU A 137 -6.06 -8.69 12.67
CA LEU A 137 -5.13 -7.57 12.62
C LEU A 137 -4.89 -6.97 14.00
N GLU A 138 -5.91 -6.90 14.86
CA GLU A 138 -5.76 -6.47 16.25
C GLU A 138 -4.82 -7.39 17.02
N ILE A 139 -4.99 -8.71 16.96
CA ILE A 139 -4.09 -9.67 17.61
C ILE A 139 -2.64 -9.40 17.15
N PHE A 140 -2.41 -9.26 15.87
CA PHE A 140 -1.09 -8.96 15.31
C PHE A 140 -0.54 -7.63 15.81
N LEU A 141 -1.39 -6.60 15.91
CA LEU A 141 -1.00 -5.27 16.35
C LEU A 141 -0.75 -5.18 17.86
N TYR A 142 -1.37 -6.06 18.64
CA TYR A 142 -1.20 -6.13 20.11
C TYR A 142 -0.14 -7.12 20.58
N ASP A 143 0.51 -7.81 19.66
CA ASP A 143 1.62 -8.68 20.04
C ASP A 143 2.75 -7.88 20.70
N THR A 144 2.88 -8.03 22.01
CA THR A 144 3.91 -7.36 22.81
C THR A 144 5.18 -8.19 22.93
N HIS A 145 5.16 -9.45 22.54
CA HIS A 145 6.23 -10.42 22.75
C HIS A 145 7.06 -10.68 21.49
N SER A 146 6.77 -9.97 20.42
CA SER A 146 7.46 -10.13 19.12
C SER A 146 7.41 -11.54 18.53
N PHE A 147 6.36 -12.32 18.87
CA PHE A 147 6.17 -13.69 18.35
C PHE A 147 6.22 -13.77 16.83
N TYR A 148 5.80 -12.71 16.17
CA TYR A 148 5.71 -12.65 14.71
C TYR A 148 6.88 -11.90 14.08
N CYS A 149 7.84 -11.46 14.89
CA CYS A 149 9.05 -10.79 14.41
C CYS A 149 10.19 -11.80 14.24
N ILE A 150 10.69 -11.95 13.03
CA ILE A 150 11.84 -12.82 12.75
C ILE A 150 13.16 -12.05 12.66
N LYS A 151 13.11 -10.72 12.52
CA LYS A 151 14.30 -9.85 12.46
C LYS A 151 14.02 -8.49 13.07
N GLU A 152 14.84 -8.10 14.00
CA GLU A 152 14.81 -6.77 14.63
C GLU A 152 15.66 -5.76 13.85
N TRP A 153 15.15 -5.31 12.72
CA TRP A 153 15.79 -4.23 11.99
C TRP A 153 15.15 -2.88 12.34
N LYS A 154 15.94 -1.81 12.23
CA LYS A 154 15.41 -0.45 12.31
C LYS A 154 14.47 -0.16 11.13
N ILE A 155 13.44 0.66 11.35
CA ILE A 155 12.49 1.02 10.29
C ILE A 155 13.19 1.71 9.11
N SER A 156 14.26 2.49 9.36
CA SER A 156 15.05 3.12 8.31
C SER A 156 15.77 2.10 7.43
N SER A 157 16.36 1.06 8.02
CA SER A 157 17.05 0.00 7.28
C SER A 157 16.09 -0.85 6.48
N SER A 158 15.03 -1.29 7.12
CA SER A 158 14.02 -2.17 6.52
C SER A 158 13.25 -1.49 5.39
N SER A 159 12.82 -0.24 5.59
CA SER A 159 12.12 0.50 4.55
C SER A 159 13.03 0.85 3.37
N ALA A 160 14.31 1.16 3.60
CA ALA A 160 15.29 1.32 2.53
C ALA A 160 15.48 0.03 1.71
N TYR A 161 15.52 -1.11 2.40
CA TYR A 161 15.62 -2.43 1.75
C TYR A 161 14.36 -2.75 0.94
N ALA A 162 13.17 -2.59 1.51
CA ALA A 162 11.89 -2.82 0.84
C ALA A 162 11.73 -1.94 -0.42
N ILE A 163 11.99 -0.63 -0.29
CA ILE A 163 11.95 0.29 -1.43
C ILE A 163 12.95 -0.13 -2.52
N ARG A 164 14.16 -0.54 -2.13
CA ARG A 164 15.17 -0.99 -3.10
C ARG A 164 14.76 -2.29 -3.78
N LYS A 165 14.21 -3.27 -3.06
CA LYS A 165 13.69 -4.53 -3.62
C LYS A 165 12.64 -4.22 -4.71
N SER A 166 11.67 -3.36 -4.40
CA SER A 166 10.65 -2.92 -5.37
C SER A 166 11.25 -2.13 -6.55
N ILE A 167 12.25 -1.28 -6.32
CA ILE A 167 12.98 -0.59 -7.41
C ILE A 167 13.69 -1.59 -8.35
N VAL A 168 14.32 -2.61 -7.81
CA VAL A 168 15.02 -3.63 -8.62
C VAL A 168 14.04 -4.36 -9.52
N ASN A 169 12.92 -4.81 -8.96
CA ASN A 169 11.86 -5.49 -9.72
C ASN A 169 11.32 -4.59 -10.85
N LEU A 170 10.97 -3.36 -10.54
CA LEU A 170 10.47 -2.42 -11.54
C LEU A 170 11.49 -2.11 -12.64
N ARG A 171 12.78 -2.02 -12.30
CA ARG A 171 13.85 -1.82 -13.30
C ARG A 171 14.02 -3.03 -14.20
N GLN A 172 13.85 -4.25 -13.68
CA GLN A 172 13.87 -5.47 -14.50
C GLN A 172 12.72 -5.45 -15.52
N GLU A 173 11.51 -5.11 -15.11
CA GLU A 173 10.35 -4.97 -16.01
C GLU A 173 10.60 -3.91 -17.09
N ILE A 174 11.14 -2.74 -16.72
CA ILE A 174 11.46 -1.67 -17.70
C ILE A 174 12.50 -2.14 -18.72
N LYS A 175 13.52 -2.89 -18.29
CA LYS A 175 14.57 -3.40 -19.17
C LYS A 175 14.09 -4.51 -20.09
N ALA A 176 13.26 -5.41 -19.58
CA ALA A 176 12.66 -6.50 -20.34
C ALA A 176 11.66 -5.99 -21.40
N LYS A 177 11.31 -4.70 -21.37
CA LYS A 177 10.27 -4.09 -22.23
C LYS A 177 8.93 -4.82 -22.15
N THR A 178 8.69 -5.59 -21.10
CA THR A 178 7.40 -6.18 -20.80
C THR A 178 6.39 -5.10 -20.41
N ALA A 179 5.10 -5.40 -20.54
CA ALA A 179 4.08 -4.49 -20.03
C ALA A 179 4.35 -4.29 -18.52
N LEU A 180 4.52 -3.01 -18.12
CA LEU A 180 4.74 -2.69 -16.70
C LEU A 180 3.61 -3.26 -15.87
N ASN A 181 3.98 -4.08 -14.88
CA ASN A 181 3.03 -4.58 -13.91
C ASN A 181 2.55 -3.40 -13.05
N SER A 182 1.24 -3.15 -13.06
CA SER A 182 0.65 -2.08 -12.24
C SER A 182 0.91 -2.32 -10.75
N ASN A 183 1.01 -3.58 -10.35
CA ASN A 183 1.20 -3.95 -8.96
C ASN A 183 2.60 -3.55 -8.46
N THR A 184 3.66 -3.84 -9.22
CA THR A 184 5.04 -3.43 -8.87
C THR A 184 5.18 -1.92 -8.76
N LEU A 185 4.53 -1.17 -9.68
CA LEU A 185 4.55 0.28 -9.64
C LEU A 185 3.74 0.84 -8.46
N SER A 186 2.58 0.23 -8.15
CA SER A 186 1.73 0.59 -7.01
C SER A 186 2.42 0.27 -5.69
N GLU A 187 3.08 -0.87 -5.58
CA GLU A 187 3.89 -1.24 -4.41
C GLU A 187 4.98 -0.22 -4.13
N LEU A 188 5.79 0.12 -5.14
CA LEU A 188 6.81 1.15 -4.99
C LEU A 188 6.21 2.50 -4.59
N PHE A 189 5.05 2.86 -5.13
CA PHE A 189 4.36 4.10 -4.77
C PHE A 189 3.92 4.09 -3.31
N VAL A 190 3.33 3.00 -2.82
CA VAL A 190 2.93 2.84 -1.41
C VAL A 190 4.13 2.97 -0.49
N LEU A 191 5.21 2.26 -0.77
CA LEU A 191 6.43 2.28 0.05
C LEU A 191 7.09 3.67 0.07
N VAL A 192 7.23 4.30 -1.09
CA VAL A 192 7.83 5.64 -1.16
C VAL A 192 6.93 6.66 -0.46
N ASN A 193 5.61 6.58 -0.61
CA ASN A 193 4.67 7.45 0.09
C ASN A 193 4.72 7.24 1.61
N ALA A 194 4.89 5.97 2.06
CA ALA A 194 5.03 5.66 3.47
C ALA A 194 6.32 6.21 4.10
N PHE A 195 7.43 6.24 3.37
CA PHE A 195 8.75 6.48 3.96
C PHE A 195 9.55 7.63 3.29
N TYR A 196 8.93 8.44 2.42
CA TYR A 196 9.67 9.49 1.68
C TYR A 196 10.34 10.52 2.59
N GLN A 197 9.79 10.78 3.77
CA GLN A 197 10.34 11.76 4.71
C GLN A 197 11.64 11.27 5.30
N ILE A 198 11.74 9.99 5.70
CA ILE A 198 12.96 9.39 6.26
C ILE A 198 14.17 9.58 5.32
N PHE A 199 13.93 9.49 4.01
CA PHE A 199 15.01 9.52 3.02
C PHE A 199 15.08 10.83 2.21
N GLY A 200 14.24 11.80 2.52
CA GLY A 200 14.16 13.05 1.72
C GLY A 200 13.80 12.76 0.26
N LEU A 201 12.82 11.90 0.00
CA LEU A 201 12.41 11.48 -1.34
C LEU A 201 11.20 12.23 -1.92
N THR A 202 10.83 13.39 -1.38
CA THR A 202 9.64 14.16 -1.81
C THR A 202 9.59 14.39 -3.33
N LYS A 203 10.71 14.82 -3.92
CA LYS A 203 10.81 15.02 -5.38
C LYS A 203 10.70 13.70 -6.17
N PHE A 204 11.07 12.59 -5.56
CA PHE A 204 10.94 11.27 -6.17
C PHE A 204 9.51 10.78 -6.11
N GLU A 205 8.85 10.92 -4.97
CA GLU A 205 7.43 10.59 -4.75
C GLU A 205 6.54 11.30 -5.79
N GLN A 206 6.69 12.61 -5.95
CA GLN A 206 5.95 13.39 -6.96
C GLN A 206 6.19 12.89 -8.39
N LYS A 207 7.42 12.50 -8.72
CA LYS A 207 7.75 11.95 -10.03
C LYS A 207 7.16 10.56 -10.24
N LEU A 208 7.18 9.74 -9.20
CA LEU A 208 6.59 8.40 -9.21
C LEU A 208 5.07 8.50 -9.45
N SER A 209 4.38 9.40 -8.74
CA SER A 209 2.96 9.69 -8.94
C SER A 209 2.64 10.05 -10.40
N LYS A 210 3.46 10.92 -11.02
CA LYS A 210 3.29 11.28 -12.44
C LYS A 210 3.46 10.09 -13.39
N ILE A 211 4.43 9.21 -13.11
CA ILE A 211 4.65 8.00 -13.93
C ILE A 211 3.50 7.02 -13.76
N THR A 212 3.03 6.79 -12.52
CA THR A 212 1.88 5.92 -12.23
C THR A 212 0.63 6.40 -13.01
N ASN A 213 0.35 7.69 -12.98
CA ASN A 213 -0.77 8.28 -13.72
C ASN A 213 -0.62 8.12 -15.24
N LEU A 214 0.59 8.20 -15.79
CA LEU A 214 0.84 7.99 -17.21
C LEU A 214 0.64 6.53 -17.62
N VAL A 215 1.16 5.59 -16.86
CA VAL A 215 0.98 4.15 -17.09
C VAL A 215 -0.51 3.80 -17.03
N TYR A 216 -1.23 4.37 -16.08
CA TYR A 216 -2.67 4.19 -15.97
C TYR A 216 -3.42 4.74 -17.20
N LYS A 217 -3.11 5.98 -17.63
CA LYS A 217 -3.69 6.58 -18.84
C LYS A 217 -3.41 5.74 -20.09
N PHE A 218 -2.20 5.20 -20.19
CA PHE A 218 -1.80 4.33 -21.28
C PHE A 218 -2.63 3.03 -21.32
N LYS A 219 -2.84 2.38 -20.19
CA LYS A 219 -3.69 1.18 -20.09
C LYS A 219 -5.15 1.45 -20.47
N LYS A 220 -5.65 2.68 -20.21
CA LYS A 220 -7.03 3.08 -20.53
C LYS A 220 -7.22 3.52 -21.98
N SER A 221 -6.18 4.02 -22.66
CA SER A 221 -6.25 4.48 -24.05
C SER A 221 -6.16 3.30 -25.03
N ASN A 222 -7.29 2.57 -25.18
CA ASN A 222 -7.38 1.46 -26.12
C ASN A 222 -7.06 1.89 -27.57
N GLN A 223 -5.99 1.31 -28.12
CA GLN A 223 -5.66 0.99 -29.50
C GLN A 223 -5.55 2.07 -30.59
N LYS A 224 -6.30 3.15 -30.62
CA LYS A 224 -6.22 4.09 -31.79
C LYS A 224 -5.06 5.10 -31.77
N ASN A 225 -4.50 5.43 -30.59
CA ASN A 225 -3.38 6.37 -30.42
C ASN A 225 -2.11 5.73 -29.81
N SER A 226 -1.96 4.43 -29.95
CA SER A 226 -0.96 3.66 -29.19
C SER A 226 0.51 3.99 -29.54
N LYS A 227 0.83 4.28 -30.79
CA LYS A 227 2.23 4.46 -31.24
C LYS A 227 2.91 5.71 -30.65
N SER A 228 2.24 6.87 -30.66
CA SER A 228 2.82 8.12 -30.15
C SER A 228 2.92 8.12 -28.63
N ILE A 229 1.88 7.62 -27.94
CA ILE A 229 1.84 7.48 -26.47
C ILE A 229 2.87 6.47 -26.00
N ASN A 230 3.04 5.36 -26.73
CA ASN A 230 4.10 4.36 -26.48
C ASN A 230 5.50 4.97 -26.57
N LYS A 231 5.77 5.77 -27.58
CA LYS A 231 7.07 6.43 -27.78
C LYS A 231 7.36 7.42 -26.63
N GLU A 232 6.36 8.18 -26.22
CA GLU A 232 6.48 9.12 -25.10
C GLU A 232 6.70 8.39 -23.78
N LEU A 233 5.90 7.36 -23.51
CA LEU A 233 6.01 6.53 -22.31
C LEU A 233 7.40 5.88 -22.22
N ASN A 234 7.87 5.26 -23.29
CA ASN A 234 9.19 4.64 -23.35
C ASN A 234 10.33 5.65 -23.11
N LYS A 235 10.23 6.87 -23.66
CA LYS A 235 11.20 7.94 -23.39
C LYS A 235 11.18 8.36 -21.91
N LYS A 236 10.00 8.47 -21.31
CA LYS A 236 9.86 8.81 -19.88
C LYS A 236 10.35 7.68 -18.98
N LEU A 237 10.07 6.42 -19.33
CA LEU A 237 10.54 5.24 -18.58
C LEU A 237 12.07 5.12 -18.59
N LYS A 238 12.75 5.35 -19.72
CA LYS A 238 14.23 5.38 -19.76
C LYS A 238 14.83 6.43 -18.82
N LYS A 239 14.24 7.65 -18.80
CA LYS A 239 14.66 8.70 -17.85
C LYS A 239 14.35 8.32 -16.40
N PHE A 240 13.25 7.62 -16.19
CA PHE A 240 12.82 7.15 -14.89
C PHE A 240 13.73 6.05 -14.37
N ASP A 241 14.13 5.07 -15.19
CA ASP A 241 15.09 4.02 -14.81
C ASP A 241 16.41 4.60 -14.29
N LYS A 242 16.97 5.62 -14.96
CA LYS A 242 18.15 6.33 -14.46
C LYS A 242 17.93 6.95 -13.08
N LYS A 243 16.72 7.46 -12.81
CA LYS A 243 16.35 7.99 -11.50
C LYS A 243 16.23 6.90 -10.45
N LEU A 244 15.60 5.78 -10.79
CA LEU A 244 15.49 4.59 -9.93
C LEU A 244 16.88 4.08 -9.53
N ALA A 245 17.83 4.01 -10.47
CA ALA A 245 19.21 3.62 -10.17
C ALA A 245 19.89 4.55 -9.14
N LYS A 246 19.69 5.88 -9.28
CA LYS A 246 20.24 6.86 -8.35
C LYS A 246 19.64 6.71 -6.94
N ILE A 247 18.32 6.52 -6.85
CA ILE A 247 17.63 6.31 -5.56
C ILE A 247 18.09 5.00 -4.92
N SER A 248 18.18 3.91 -5.67
CA SER A 248 18.68 2.63 -5.18
C SER A 248 20.10 2.76 -4.57
N LYS A 249 20.99 3.53 -5.21
CA LYS A 249 22.33 3.82 -4.66
C LYS A 249 22.25 4.66 -3.37
N LYS A 250 21.37 5.66 -3.32
CA LYS A 250 21.16 6.51 -2.14
C LYS A 250 20.68 5.70 -0.93
N LEU A 251 19.85 4.69 -1.14
CA LEU A 251 19.30 3.86 -0.09
C LEU A 251 20.29 2.80 0.44
N LYS A 252 21.29 2.44 -0.33
CA LYS A 252 22.25 1.39 0.01
C LYS A 252 22.91 1.52 1.40
N PRO A 253 23.39 2.68 1.86
CA PRO A 253 24.03 2.81 3.15
C PRO A 253 23.13 2.51 4.35
N TYR A 254 21.81 2.63 4.20
CA TYR A 254 20.87 2.45 5.31
C TYR A 254 20.71 0.98 5.73
N TYR A 255 20.87 0.02 4.81
CA TYR A 255 20.66 -1.41 5.09
C TYR A 255 21.91 -2.27 4.96
N GLN A 256 23.04 -1.73 4.45
CA GLN A 256 24.27 -2.51 4.24
C GLN A 256 24.90 -3.05 5.53
N LYS A 257 24.57 -2.44 6.68
CA LYS A 257 25.07 -2.88 7.99
C LYS A 257 24.23 -3.98 8.63
N GLU A 258 23.07 -4.26 8.07
CA GLU A 258 22.08 -5.21 8.60
C GLU A 258 22.08 -6.55 7.83
N ILE A 259 22.72 -6.58 6.66
CA ILE A 259 22.93 -7.75 5.82
C ILE A 259 24.32 -8.34 6.09
#